data_c61d275b8acdb8bbc5aec982618d67b1
#
_entry.id   c61d275b8acdb8bbc5aec982618d67b1
#
_cell.length_a   1.000
_cell.length_b   1.000
_cell.length_c   1.000
_cell.angle_alpha   90.00
_cell.angle_beta   90.00
_cell.angle_gamma   90.00
#
_symmetry.space_group_name_H-M   'P 1'
#
loop_
_entity.id
_entity.type
_entity.pdbx_description
1 polymer ?
#
loop_
_entity_poly.entity_id
_entity_poly.type
_entity_poly.pdbx_seq_one_letter_code
_entity_poly.pdbx_strand_id
1 'polypeptide(L)'
;MSLRSKVSLSQSKRILDLEQLSPAAKFFINPADDCDIPSLGAMLASRISNLRADQSALERVHAHSRSVLAIRNRRGLAGCLAALLLNHKGLRELLSGQLSVGDPNPLDLARPGEQASAIYVWALCLPGVAVAATANLVQWFEQPFYANADFYARPATLKGLAFLIRTGFNPFIGNSGSPLWVYHRQKRLNKTGNVPLHALPHASLI
;
A
#
# COMPACT_ATOMS: atom_id res chain seq x y z
N MET A 1 -23.22 -21.27 -12.59
CA MET A 1 -23.64 -19.99 -11.96
C MET A 1 -22.57 -19.55 -10.98
N SER A 2 -22.00 -18.39 -11.22
CA SER A 2 -20.66 -17.97 -10.76
C SER A 2 -20.66 -17.43 -9.33
N LEU A 3 -19.93 -18.10 -8.42
CA LEU A 3 -19.62 -17.63 -7.06
C LEU A 3 -18.68 -16.40 -7.03
N ARG A 4 -18.06 -16.04 -8.17
CA ARG A 4 -17.07 -14.94 -8.26
C ARG A 4 -17.67 -13.53 -8.17
N SER A 5 -18.95 -13.33 -8.54
CA SER A 5 -19.57 -12.00 -8.56
C SER A 5 -19.97 -11.47 -7.16
N LYS A 6 -20.22 -12.37 -6.19
CA LYS A 6 -20.64 -11.97 -4.84
C LYS A 6 -19.50 -11.45 -3.96
N VAL A 7 -18.26 -11.87 -4.20
CA VAL A 7 -17.08 -11.46 -3.39
C VAL A 7 -16.70 -10.01 -3.69
N SER A 8 -16.81 -9.56 -4.93
CA SER A 8 -16.42 -8.22 -5.38
C SER A 8 -17.30 -7.10 -4.79
N LEU A 9 -18.62 -7.28 -4.75
CA LEU A 9 -19.56 -6.30 -4.18
C LEU A 9 -19.40 -6.13 -2.67
N SER A 10 -19.02 -7.19 -1.96
CA SER A 10 -18.77 -7.19 -0.53
C SER A 10 -17.51 -6.39 -0.15
N GLN A 11 -16.48 -6.38 -0.99
CA GLN A 11 -15.21 -5.67 -0.72
C GLN A 11 -15.36 -4.16 -0.89
N SER A 12 -16.00 -3.70 -1.97
CA SER A 12 -16.28 -2.28 -2.17
C SER A 12 -17.18 -1.71 -1.07
N LYS A 13 -18.15 -2.48 -0.60
CA LYS A 13 -19.05 -2.06 0.48
C LYS A 13 -18.32 -1.89 1.83
N ARG A 14 -17.31 -2.72 2.12
CA ARG A 14 -16.54 -2.62 3.38
C ARG A 14 -15.64 -1.39 3.46
N ILE A 15 -15.14 -0.89 2.33
CA ILE A 15 -14.37 0.37 2.29
C ILE A 15 -15.32 1.55 2.49
N LEU A 16 -16.51 1.52 1.88
CA LEU A 16 -17.53 2.57 2.04
C LEU A 16 -18.08 2.66 3.47
N ASP A 17 -18.18 1.52 4.18
CA ASP A 17 -18.62 1.52 5.58
C ASP A 17 -17.61 2.22 6.53
N LEU A 18 -16.34 2.38 6.13
CA LEU A 18 -15.35 3.17 6.87
C LEU A 18 -15.57 4.68 6.75
N GLU A 19 -16.23 5.15 5.68
CA GLU A 19 -16.57 6.58 5.51
C GLU A 19 -17.63 7.06 6.50
N GLN A 20 -18.46 6.15 7.03
CA GLN A 20 -19.52 6.49 7.98
C GLN A 20 -19.00 6.75 9.40
N LEU A 21 -17.70 6.49 9.68
CA LEU A 21 -17.17 6.51 11.06
C LEU A 21 -16.83 7.87 11.62
N SER A 22 -16.82 8.97 10.89
CA SER A 22 -16.85 10.34 11.45
C SER A 22 -16.91 11.45 10.38
N PRO A 23 -17.99 12.21 10.30
CA PRO A 23 -18.12 13.34 9.34
C PRO A 23 -17.30 14.58 9.70
N ALA A 24 -16.60 14.61 10.84
CA ALA A 24 -16.06 15.85 11.39
C ALA A 24 -14.56 16.10 11.15
N ALA A 25 -13.77 15.12 10.77
CA ALA A 25 -12.32 15.30 10.59
C ALA A 25 -11.96 15.30 9.11
N LYS A 26 -11.79 16.51 8.53
CA LYS A 26 -11.21 16.63 7.20
C LYS A 26 -9.74 16.26 7.27
N PHE A 27 -9.36 15.15 6.63
CA PHE A 27 -7.97 14.73 6.46
C PHE A 27 -7.47 15.13 5.08
N PHE A 28 -6.23 15.60 5.03
CA PHE A 28 -5.50 15.90 3.80
C PHE A 28 -4.35 14.93 3.70
N ILE A 29 -4.16 14.36 2.52
CA ILE A 29 -3.09 13.41 2.22
C ILE A 29 -2.26 13.98 1.10
N ASN A 30 -0.99 14.19 1.38
CA ASN A 30 -0.02 14.69 0.43
C ASN A 30 1.31 13.96 0.61
N PRO A 31 2.19 13.92 -0.41
CA PRO A 31 3.58 13.58 -0.18
C PRO A 31 4.12 14.46 0.96
N ALA A 32 4.88 13.86 1.85
CA ALA A 32 5.48 14.60 2.95
C ALA A 32 6.42 15.68 2.41
N ASP A 33 6.55 16.78 3.13
CA ASP A 33 7.64 17.69 2.88
C ASP A 33 8.93 17.09 3.44
N ASP A 34 10.09 17.41 2.84
CA ASP A 34 11.38 16.84 3.29
C ASP A 34 11.65 17.12 4.79
N CYS A 35 11.20 18.27 5.29
CA CYS A 35 11.30 18.62 6.70
C CYS A 35 10.39 17.81 7.64
N ASP A 36 9.37 17.13 7.10
CA ASP A 36 8.49 16.27 7.90
C ASP A 36 9.10 14.88 8.14
N ILE A 37 9.99 14.41 7.27
CA ILE A 37 10.49 13.02 7.28
C ILE A 37 11.04 12.62 8.64
N PRO A 38 11.85 13.45 9.35
CA PRO A 38 12.30 13.11 10.70
C PRO A 38 11.16 12.90 11.70
N SER A 39 10.13 13.76 11.65
CA SER A 39 8.97 13.66 12.54
C SER A 39 8.12 12.41 12.22
N LEU A 40 7.98 12.07 10.94
CA LEU A 40 7.29 10.86 10.49
C LEU A 40 8.05 9.61 10.90
N GLY A 41 9.38 9.59 10.74
CA GLY A 41 10.25 8.51 11.19
C GLY A 41 10.11 8.26 12.69
N ALA A 42 10.16 9.32 13.50
CA ALA A 42 9.95 9.24 14.95
C ALA A 42 8.54 8.72 15.31
N MET A 43 7.51 9.17 14.59
CA MET A 43 6.13 8.69 14.78
C MET A 43 6.03 7.19 14.48
N LEU A 44 6.61 6.72 13.38
CA LEU A 44 6.61 5.31 13.00
C LEU A 44 7.36 4.46 14.02
N ALA A 45 8.57 4.87 14.41
CA ALA A 45 9.41 4.18 15.41
C ALA A 45 8.70 4.05 16.77
N SER A 46 7.96 5.07 17.19
CA SER A 46 7.21 5.06 18.46
C SER A 46 6.01 4.11 18.46
N ARG A 47 5.51 3.68 17.28
CA ARG A 47 4.29 2.89 17.13
C ARG A 47 4.53 1.48 16.61
N ILE A 48 5.63 1.27 15.92
CA ILE A 48 6.00 -0.01 15.27
C ILE A 48 7.31 -0.48 15.87
N SER A 49 7.23 -1.33 16.90
CA SER A 49 8.39 -1.80 17.67
C SER A 49 9.45 -2.56 16.86
N ASN A 50 9.10 -3.09 15.70
CA ASN A 50 10.00 -3.81 14.79
C ASN A 50 10.09 -3.14 13.42
N LEU A 51 10.01 -1.81 13.38
CA LEU A 51 10.17 -1.06 12.15
C LEU A 51 11.58 -1.35 11.58
N ARG A 52 11.64 -1.99 10.42
CA ARG A 52 12.91 -2.30 9.74
C ARG A 52 13.49 -1.11 8.99
N ALA A 53 12.67 -0.08 8.76
CA ALA A 53 13.10 1.14 8.10
C ALA A 53 13.76 2.08 9.10
N ASP A 54 15.01 2.42 8.89
CA ASP A 54 15.62 3.55 9.55
C ASP A 54 15.23 4.88 8.88
N GLN A 55 15.56 5.99 9.51
CA GLN A 55 15.24 7.31 8.97
C GLN A 55 15.88 7.54 7.60
N SER A 56 17.14 7.09 7.41
CA SER A 56 17.87 7.28 6.16
C SER A 56 17.22 6.52 4.99
N ALA A 57 16.67 5.33 5.26
CA ALA A 57 15.92 4.58 4.26
C ALA A 57 14.60 5.30 3.89
N LEU A 58 13.89 5.89 4.87
CA LEU A 58 12.70 6.71 4.60
C LEU A 58 13.04 7.92 3.73
N GLU A 59 14.13 8.62 4.03
CA GLU A 59 14.59 9.77 3.24
C GLU A 59 14.93 9.36 1.80
N ARG A 60 15.68 8.26 1.60
CA ARG A 60 16.02 7.76 0.26
C ARG A 60 14.78 7.37 -0.55
N VAL A 61 13.85 6.62 0.05
CA VAL A 61 12.60 6.21 -0.61
C VAL A 61 11.76 7.42 -0.94
N HIS A 62 11.67 8.39 -0.02
CA HIS A 62 10.91 9.61 -0.25
C HIS A 62 11.53 10.45 -1.39
N ALA A 63 12.83 10.65 -1.38
CA ALA A 63 13.54 11.38 -2.44
C ALA A 63 13.37 10.71 -3.81
N HIS A 64 13.34 9.36 -3.85
CA HIS A 64 13.18 8.59 -5.09
C HIS A 64 11.75 8.67 -5.67
N SER A 65 10.72 8.52 -4.84
CA SER A 65 9.36 8.23 -5.33
C SER A 65 8.26 9.11 -4.73
N ARG A 66 8.57 9.98 -3.77
CA ARG A 66 7.59 10.80 -3.02
C ARG A 66 6.46 9.97 -2.40
N SER A 67 6.76 8.71 -2.06
CA SER A 67 5.78 7.73 -1.57
C SER A 67 5.66 7.64 -0.05
N VAL A 68 6.33 8.54 0.68
CA VAL A 68 6.03 8.80 2.08
C VAL A 68 4.95 9.88 2.13
N LEU A 69 3.76 9.52 2.60
CA LEU A 69 2.60 10.39 2.64
C LEU A 69 2.35 10.88 4.07
N ALA A 70 2.19 12.18 4.23
CA ALA A 70 1.75 12.80 5.45
C ALA A 70 0.22 12.85 5.48
N ILE A 71 -0.38 12.44 6.59
CA ILE A 71 -1.81 12.54 6.85
C ILE A 71 -1.99 13.66 7.86
N ARG A 72 -2.62 14.73 7.42
CA ARG A 72 -2.79 15.94 8.21
C ARG A 72 -4.28 16.21 8.47
N ASN A 73 -4.56 16.85 9.56
CA ASN A 73 -5.84 17.47 9.85
C ASN A 73 -5.65 18.94 10.26
N ARG A 74 -6.70 19.61 10.69
CA ARG A 74 -6.62 21.02 11.15
C ARG A 74 -5.66 21.24 12.33
N ARG A 75 -5.29 20.19 13.07
CA ARG A 75 -4.37 20.25 14.22
C ARG A 75 -2.93 19.92 13.84
N GLY A 76 -2.64 19.63 12.57
CA GLY A 76 -1.32 19.28 12.07
C GLY A 76 -1.21 17.83 11.66
N LEU A 77 -0.03 17.24 11.84
CA LEU A 77 0.30 15.88 11.48
C LEU A 77 -0.48 14.87 12.33
N ALA A 78 -1.32 14.05 11.70
CA ALA A 78 -2.21 13.11 12.36
C ALA A 78 -1.82 11.64 12.12
N GLY A 79 -1.03 11.37 11.09
CA GLY A 79 -0.60 10.02 10.73
C GLY A 79 0.30 10.03 9.51
N CYS A 80 0.72 8.86 9.09
CA CYS A 80 1.51 8.70 7.87
C CYS A 80 1.37 7.32 7.26
N LEU A 81 1.71 7.25 5.96
CA LEU A 81 1.92 6.02 5.22
C LEU A 81 3.25 6.13 4.50
N ALA A 82 4.10 5.13 4.63
CA ALA A 82 5.26 4.93 3.78
C ALA A 82 5.02 3.71 2.89
N ALA A 83 5.22 3.86 1.58
CA ALA A 83 5.03 2.81 0.62
C ALA A 83 6.27 2.65 -0.27
N LEU A 84 6.57 1.41 -0.66
CA LEU A 84 7.51 1.13 -1.74
C LEU A 84 6.70 0.93 -3.02
N LEU A 85 6.94 1.79 -3.99
CA LEU A 85 6.37 1.67 -5.33
C LEU A 85 7.28 0.72 -6.11
N LEU A 86 6.88 -0.52 -6.26
CA LEU A 86 7.71 -1.56 -6.85
C LEU A 86 7.52 -1.61 -8.37
N ASN A 87 8.62 -1.73 -9.09
CA ASN A 87 8.60 -2.14 -10.49
C ASN A 87 8.43 -3.67 -10.62
N HIS A 88 8.47 -4.21 -11.85
CA HIS A 88 8.32 -5.65 -12.07
C HIS A 88 9.40 -6.50 -11.38
N LYS A 89 10.63 -5.99 -11.28
CA LYS A 89 11.71 -6.68 -10.58
C LYS A 89 11.42 -6.70 -9.07
N GLY A 90 11.12 -5.54 -8.48
CA GLY A 90 10.81 -5.41 -7.07
C GLY A 90 9.60 -6.25 -6.64
N LEU A 91 8.57 -6.36 -7.51
CA LEU A 91 7.44 -7.25 -7.25
C LEU A 91 7.88 -8.71 -7.19
N ARG A 92 8.74 -9.18 -8.11
CA ARG A 92 9.27 -10.57 -8.06
C ARG A 92 10.08 -10.81 -6.79
N GLU A 93 10.95 -9.86 -6.41
CA GLU A 93 11.74 -9.93 -5.16
C GLU A 93 10.83 -9.96 -3.92
N LEU A 94 9.73 -9.20 -3.92
CA LEU A 94 8.74 -9.23 -2.84
C LEU A 94 8.08 -10.61 -2.73
N LEU A 95 7.62 -11.17 -3.85
CA LEU A 95 6.89 -12.45 -3.88
C LEU A 95 7.80 -13.64 -3.56
N SER A 96 9.08 -13.58 -3.93
CA SER A 96 10.10 -14.58 -3.58
C SER A 96 10.66 -14.42 -2.16
N GLY A 97 10.32 -13.30 -1.47
CA GLY A 97 10.84 -13.00 -0.14
C GLY A 97 12.27 -12.43 -0.12
N GLN A 98 12.80 -12.07 -1.28
CA GLN A 98 14.17 -11.53 -1.44
C GLN A 98 14.23 -10.00 -1.32
N LEU A 99 13.09 -9.30 -1.35
CA LEU A 99 13.07 -7.86 -1.24
C LEU A 99 13.66 -7.39 0.10
N SER A 100 14.72 -6.60 0.04
CA SER A 100 15.29 -5.93 1.22
C SER A 100 14.39 -4.77 1.65
N VAL A 101 13.48 -5.04 2.58
CA VAL A 101 12.55 -4.00 3.06
C VAL A 101 13.19 -3.02 4.06
N GLY A 102 14.33 -3.37 4.68
CA GLY A 102 15.06 -2.50 5.59
C GLY A 102 15.88 -1.43 4.85
N ASP A 103 16.40 -1.81 3.69
CA ASP A 103 17.19 -0.94 2.80
C ASP A 103 16.83 -1.26 1.35
N PRO A 104 15.72 -0.69 0.83
CA PRO A 104 15.23 -0.99 -0.51
C PRO A 104 16.21 -0.52 -1.58
N ASN A 105 16.56 -1.43 -2.50
CA ASN A 105 17.39 -1.08 -3.64
C ASN A 105 16.58 -0.19 -4.61
N PRO A 106 17.08 0.98 -5.02
CA PRO A 106 16.40 1.83 -6.00
C PRO A 106 16.07 1.13 -7.33
N LEU A 107 16.84 0.09 -7.72
CA LEU A 107 16.57 -0.71 -8.93
C LEU A 107 15.33 -1.60 -8.83
N ASP A 108 14.76 -1.78 -7.64
CA ASP A 108 13.53 -2.54 -7.39
C ASP A 108 12.31 -1.61 -7.31
N LEU A 109 12.54 -0.31 -7.29
CA LEU A 109 11.51 0.72 -7.21
C LEU A 109 11.12 1.22 -8.60
N ALA A 110 9.86 1.59 -8.77
CA ALA A 110 9.39 2.30 -9.95
C ALA A 110 10.02 3.70 -9.97
N ARG A 111 10.47 4.13 -11.16
CA ARG A 111 11.03 5.47 -11.36
C ARG A 111 9.94 6.53 -11.23
N PRO A 112 10.29 7.79 -10.94
CA PRO A 112 9.33 8.89 -11.00
C PRO A 112 8.63 8.92 -12.37
N GLY A 113 7.29 8.90 -12.37
CA GLY A 113 6.49 8.87 -13.59
C GLY A 113 6.29 7.48 -14.22
N GLU A 114 6.95 6.44 -13.73
CA GLU A 114 6.74 5.06 -14.15
C GLU A 114 5.53 4.45 -13.43
N GLN A 115 4.77 3.62 -14.13
CA GLN A 115 3.65 2.89 -13.52
C GLN A 115 4.18 1.82 -12.56
N ALA A 116 3.75 1.88 -11.32
CA ALA A 116 4.08 0.87 -10.33
C ALA A 116 3.42 -0.48 -10.69
N SER A 117 4.18 -1.56 -10.56
CA SER A 117 3.68 -2.94 -10.70
C SER A 117 3.02 -3.45 -9.43
N ALA A 118 3.44 -2.94 -8.27
CA ALA A 118 2.88 -3.21 -6.96
C ALA A 118 3.15 -2.06 -6.00
N ILE A 119 2.32 -1.95 -4.98
CA ILE A 119 2.48 -1.01 -3.86
C ILE A 119 2.69 -1.84 -2.60
N TYR A 120 3.89 -1.83 -2.05
CA TYR A 120 4.14 -2.46 -0.76
C TYR A 120 3.95 -1.42 0.36
N VAL A 121 2.94 -1.61 1.19
CA VAL A 121 2.71 -0.78 2.38
C VAL A 121 3.81 -1.11 3.39
N TRP A 122 4.83 -0.28 3.41
CA TRP A 122 6.03 -0.46 4.21
C TRP A 122 5.79 -0.14 5.68
N ALA A 123 5.12 0.99 5.93
CA ALA A 123 4.68 1.38 7.25
C ALA A 123 3.40 2.20 7.18
N LEU A 124 2.48 1.97 8.11
CA LEU A 124 1.23 2.70 8.23
C LEU A 124 0.97 3.05 9.70
N CYS A 125 0.86 4.34 9.98
CA CYS A 125 0.51 4.86 11.28
C CYS A 125 -0.76 5.70 11.20
N LEU A 126 -1.88 5.15 11.70
CA LEU A 126 -3.20 5.80 11.76
C LEU A 126 -3.73 5.78 13.19
N PRO A 127 -3.24 6.66 14.09
CA PRO A 127 -3.68 6.66 15.47
C PRO A 127 -5.08 7.27 15.61
N GLY A 128 -5.92 6.60 16.42
CA GLY A 128 -7.24 7.13 16.80
C GLY A 128 -8.12 7.47 15.61
N VAL A 129 -8.57 8.72 15.54
CA VAL A 129 -9.48 9.21 14.50
C VAL A 129 -8.86 9.23 13.09
N ALA A 130 -7.53 9.14 12.97
CA ALA A 130 -6.86 9.12 11.66
C ALA A 130 -7.19 7.85 10.84
N VAL A 131 -7.77 6.82 11.47
CA VAL A 131 -8.31 5.65 10.74
C VAL A 131 -9.35 6.07 9.69
N ALA A 132 -10.09 7.16 9.94
CA ALA A 132 -11.05 7.71 8.97
C ALA A 132 -10.38 8.22 7.67
N ALA A 133 -9.05 8.47 7.69
CA ALA A 133 -8.30 8.85 6.49
C ALA A 133 -8.06 7.68 5.52
N THR A 134 -8.44 6.45 5.88
CA THR A 134 -8.20 5.27 5.01
C THR A 134 -8.85 5.42 3.64
N ALA A 135 -10.07 5.96 3.58
CA ALA A 135 -10.75 6.20 2.30
C ALA A 135 -9.98 7.18 1.42
N ASN A 136 -9.46 8.26 2.01
CA ASN A 136 -8.66 9.25 1.30
C ASN A 136 -7.31 8.65 0.82
N LEU A 137 -6.71 7.72 1.61
CA LEU A 137 -5.52 6.98 1.17
C LEU A 137 -5.81 6.09 -0.04
N VAL A 138 -6.95 5.39 -0.03
CA VAL A 138 -7.37 4.60 -1.19
C VAL A 138 -7.55 5.49 -2.41
N GLN A 139 -8.24 6.62 -2.25
CA GLN A 139 -8.42 7.60 -3.33
C GLN A 139 -7.10 8.17 -3.84
N TRP A 140 -6.12 8.44 -2.97
CA TRP A 140 -4.79 8.87 -3.37
C TRP A 140 -4.15 7.90 -4.37
N PHE A 141 -4.27 6.61 -4.14
CA PHE A 141 -3.71 5.59 -5.02
C PHE A 141 -4.57 5.26 -6.25
N GLU A 142 -5.70 5.95 -6.46
CA GLU A 142 -6.47 5.85 -7.72
C GLU A 142 -5.87 6.62 -8.88
N GLN A 143 -4.80 7.40 -8.64
CA GLN A 143 -4.06 8.09 -9.69
C GLN A 143 -3.53 7.10 -10.75
N PRO A 144 -3.39 7.51 -12.03
CA PRO A 144 -3.04 6.61 -13.13
C PRO A 144 -1.77 5.78 -12.91
N PHE A 145 -0.77 6.35 -12.26
CA PHE A 145 0.50 5.67 -11.96
C PHE A 145 0.37 4.49 -10.99
N TYR A 146 -0.72 4.43 -10.23
CA TYR A 146 -0.96 3.42 -9.21
C TYR A 146 -2.19 2.56 -9.49
N ALA A 147 -3.04 2.97 -10.44
CA ALA A 147 -4.38 2.42 -10.61
C ALA A 147 -4.44 0.90 -10.85
N ASN A 148 -3.38 0.32 -11.46
CA ASN A 148 -3.31 -1.10 -11.77
C ASN A 148 -2.43 -1.90 -10.79
N ALA A 149 -1.82 -1.25 -9.80
CA ALA A 149 -0.95 -1.90 -8.84
C ALA A 149 -1.74 -2.51 -7.68
N ASP A 150 -1.52 -3.78 -7.39
CA ASP A 150 -2.05 -4.43 -6.19
C ASP A 150 -1.28 -3.96 -4.95
N PHE A 151 -1.96 -3.94 -3.80
CA PHE A 151 -1.33 -3.61 -2.54
C PHE A 151 -0.83 -4.87 -1.83
N TYR A 152 0.36 -4.75 -1.28
CA TYR A 152 0.97 -5.79 -0.44
C TYR A 152 1.34 -5.21 0.92
N ALA A 153 1.22 -6.00 1.99
CA ALA A 153 1.60 -5.59 3.34
C ALA A 153 2.04 -6.80 4.18
N ARG A 154 2.89 -6.54 5.18
CA ARG A 154 3.17 -7.47 6.27
C ARG A 154 2.78 -6.81 7.59
N PRO A 155 1.79 -7.37 8.33
CA PRO A 155 1.37 -6.78 9.59
C PRO A 155 2.47 -6.97 10.64
N ALA A 156 2.93 -5.87 11.25
CA ALA A 156 3.90 -5.90 12.35
C ALA A 156 3.22 -6.09 13.72
N THR A 157 1.89 -5.90 13.80
CA THR A 157 1.13 -5.95 15.05
C THR A 157 -0.21 -6.64 14.84
N LEU A 158 -0.83 -7.16 15.92
CA LEU A 158 -2.18 -7.71 15.86
C LEU A 158 -3.22 -6.67 15.41
N LYS A 159 -3.06 -5.41 15.80
CA LYS A 159 -3.92 -4.31 15.32
C LYS A 159 -3.76 -4.08 13.83
N GLY A 160 -2.53 -4.13 13.32
CA GLY A 160 -2.24 -4.07 11.88
C GLY A 160 -2.87 -5.22 11.13
N LEU A 161 -2.76 -6.44 11.65
CA LEU A 161 -3.41 -7.62 11.07
C LEU A 161 -4.93 -7.45 11.00
N ALA A 162 -5.56 -7.06 12.11
CA ALA A 162 -7.01 -6.80 12.15
C ALA A 162 -7.43 -5.71 11.15
N PHE A 163 -6.61 -4.66 10.98
CA PHE A 163 -6.84 -3.62 9.99
C PHE A 163 -6.79 -4.19 8.57
N LEU A 164 -5.78 -4.98 8.21
CA LEU A 164 -5.66 -5.60 6.88
C LEU A 164 -6.88 -6.49 6.57
N ILE A 165 -7.31 -7.33 7.52
CA ILE A 165 -8.49 -8.19 7.35
C ILE A 165 -9.75 -7.33 7.11
N ARG A 166 -9.95 -6.30 7.91
CA ARG A 166 -11.13 -5.41 7.79
C ARG A 166 -11.15 -4.62 6.49
N THR A 167 -10.00 -4.28 5.94
CA THR A 167 -9.89 -3.55 4.67
C THR A 167 -9.87 -4.48 3.44
N GLY A 168 -9.99 -5.80 3.63
CA GLY A 168 -10.17 -6.76 2.54
C GLY A 168 -8.88 -7.34 1.98
N PHE A 169 -7.76 -7.19 2.69
CA PHE A 169 -6.56 -7.93 2.35
C PHE A 169 -6.75 -9.42 2.63
N ASN A 170 -6.16 -10.25 1.80
CA ASN A 170 -6.16 -11.70 1.92
C ASN A 170 -4.72 -12.20 2.12
N PRO A 171 -4.52 -13.33 2.84
CA PRO A 171 -3.21 -13.90 2.97
C PRO A 171 -2.70 -14.36 1.59
N PHE A 172 -1.47 -14.00 1.28
CA PHE A 172 -0.78 -14.47 0.09
C PHE A 172 0.00 -15.75 0.43
N ILE A 173 -0.37 -16.84 -0.23
CA ILE A 173 0.30 -18.13 -0.06
C ILE A 173 1.52 -18.12 -0.99
N GLY A 174 2.67 -17.79 -0.45
CA GLY A 174 3.95 -17.78 -1.16
C GLY A 174 5.04 -18.43 -0.33
N ASN A 175 6.21 -18.63 -0.92
CA ASN A 175 7.34 -19.34 -0.31
C ASN A 175 8.12 -18.53 0.75
N SER A 176 7.67 -17.33 1.12
CA SER A 176 8.36 -16.49 2.10
C SER A 176 7.88 -16.84 3.52
N GLY A 177 8.80 -17.10 4.44
CA GLY A 177 8.53 -17.51 5.82
C GLY A 177 7.77 -16.51 6.71
N SER A 178 7.40 -15.34 6.20
CA SER A 178 6.57 -14.35 6.90
C SER A 178 5.30 -14.08 6.08
N PRO A 179 4.11 -14.12 6.68
CA PRO A 179 2.85 -14.00 5.94
C PRO A 179 2.77 -12.64 5.24
N LEU A 180 2.73 -12.67 3.92
CA LEU A 180 2.45 -11.51 3.08
C LEU A 180 0.93 -11.45 2.89
N TRP A 181 0.37 -10.24 2.89
CA TRP A 181 -1.04 -9.99 2.66
C TRP A 181 -1.19 -9.19 1.38
N VAL A 182 -2.20 -9.49 0.57
CA VAL A 182 -2.47 -8.84 -0.70
C VAL A 182 -3.89 -8.32 -0.77
N TYR A 183 -4.04 -7.10 -1.27
CA TYR A 183 -5.31 -6.54 -1.69
C TYR A 183 -5.27 -6.38 -3.21
N HIS A 184 -6.01 -7.25 -3.92
CA HIS A 184 -6.14 -7.18 -5.37
C HIS A 184 -7.10 -6.07 -5.75
N ARG A 185 -6.61 -5.10 -6.50
CA ARG A 185 -7.47 -4.07 -7.08
C ARG A 185 -8.25 -4.62 -8.26
N GLN A 186 -9.47 -4.14 -8.41
CA GLN A 186 -10.22 -4.38 -9.64
C GLN A 186 -9.50 -3.64 -10.77
N LYS A 187 -8.82 -4.38 -11.65
CA LYS A 187 -8.23 -3.80 -12.85
C LYS A 187 -9.36 -3.14 -13.64
N ARG A 188 -9.32 -1.84 -13.80
CA ARG A 188 -10.21 -1.14 -14.73
C ARG A 188 -9.90 -1.69 -16.11
N LEU A 189 -10.79 -2.51 -16.65
CA LEU A 189 -10.73 -2.89 -18.07
C LEU A 189 -10.74 -1.58 -18.84
N ASN A 190 -9.65 -1.29 -19.55
CA ASN A 190 -9.63 -0.16 -20.47
C ASN A 190 -10.82 -0.33 -21.40
N LYS A 191 -11.65 0.70 -21.55
CA LYS A 191 -12.82 0.71 -22.43
C LYS A 191 -12.51 0.38 -23.90
N THR A 192 -11.25 0.20 -24.23
CA THR A 192 -10.72 -0.17 -25.56
C THR A 192 -10.62 -1.68 -25.80
N GLY A 193 -11.06 -2.54 -24.86
CA GLY A 193 -11.12 -4.00 -25.11
C GLY A 193 -9.78 -4.73 -25.26
N ASN A 194 -8.65 -4.03 -25.19
CA ASN A 194 -7.34 -4.67 -25.27
C ASN A 194 -6.93 -5.20 -23.90
N VAL A 195 -7.10 -6.50 -23.69
CA VAL A 195 -6.48 -7.22 -22.59
C VAL A 195 -4.95 -7.17 -22.84
N PRO A 196 -4.14 -6.65 -21.89
CA PRO A 196 -2.68 -6.73 -22.05
C PRO A 196 -2.26 -8.19 -22.13
N LEU A 197 -1.47 -8.52 -23.15
CA LEU A 197 -1.04 -9.88 -23.55
C LEU A 197 -0.28 -10.66 -22.47
N HIS A 198 0.03 -10.06 -21.33
CA HIS A 198 0.79 -10.65 -20.23
C HIS A 198 -0.03 -11.42 -19.17
N ALA A 199 -1.33 -11.57 -19.39
CA ALA A 199 -2.23 -12.23 -18.42
C ALA A 199 -2.55 -13.69 -18.77
N LEU A 200 -1.85 -14.31 -19.71
CA LEU A 200 -1.99 -15.74 -19.98
C LEU A 200 -1.00 -16.52 -19.10
N PRO A 201 -1.48 -17.38 -18.20
CA PRO A 201 -0.61 -18.34 -17.55
C PRO A 201 -0.05 -19.27 -18.65
N HIS A 202 1.26 -19.42 -18.74
CA HIS A 202 1.87 -20.46 -19.54
C HIS A 202 1.35 -21.80 -19.02
N ALA A 203 0.40 -22.38 -19.73
CA ALA A 203 0.07 -23.79 -19.60
C ALA A 203 1.28 -24.55 -20.10
N SER A 204 2.05 -25.12 -19.19
CA SER A 204 3.04 -26.14 -19.51
C SER A 204 2.29 -27.37 -19.98
N LEU A 205 2.36 -27.62 -21.29
CA LEU A 205 2.13 -28.91 -21.87
C LEU A 205 3.34 -29.80 -21.53
N ILE A 206 3.15 -30.77 -20.69
CA ILE A 206 3.61 -32.18 -20.87
C ILE A 206 2.70 -33.03 -20.00
#